data_bf28152b7fb88042f5002d7badfb49ab
#
_entry.id   bf28152b7fb88042f5002d7badfb49ab
#
_cell.length_a   1.000
_cell.length_b   1.000
_cell.length_c   1.000
_cell.angle_alpha   90.00
_cell.angle_beta   90.00
_cell.angle_gamma   90.00
#
_symmetry.space_group_name_H-M   'P 1'
#
loop_
_entity.id
_entity.type
_entity.pdbx_description
1 polymer ?
#
loop_
_entity_poly.entity_id
_entity_poly.type
_entity_poly.pdbx_seq_one_letter_code
_entity_poly.pdbx_strand_id
1 'polypeptide(L)'
;MLFHTFDSQEERSIYGGSAFIEIQYCNMPLQTTIKELVAVGNIQHWKNDSLYVHMDDDHIFYQAYGHVFDCGTYNNLKTGIVDLYGINYYAPTLIESIVEKLNTAKPEDYEILVAWLAKAKSCSGFYILGA
;
A
#
# COMPACT_ATOMS: atom_id res chain seq x y z
N MET A 1 -2.85 12.25 12.20
CA MET A 1 -1.89 11.36 11.55
C MET A 1 -2.63 10.45 10.57
N LEU A 2 -2.18 10.41 9.32
CA LEU A 2 -2.85 9.62 8.29
C LEU A 2 -2.44 8.14 8.33
N PHE A 3 -1.14 7.87 8.52
CA PHE A 3 -0.61 6.51 8.53
C PHE A 3 -0.44 6.00 9.96
N HIS A 4 -0.90 4.78 10.21
CA HIS A 4 -0.83 4.13 11.52
C HIS A 4 -0.07 2.82 11.42
N THR A 5 0.58 2.41 12.51
CA THR A 5 1.20 1.11 12.67
C THR A 5 0.61 0.43 13.91
N PHE A 6 0.56 -0.90 13.89
CA PHE A 6 0.01 -1.68 15.00
C PHE A 6 0.89 -2.90 15.26
N ASP A 7 1.14 -3.21 16.52
CA ASP A 7 1.95 -4.35 16.90
C ASP A 7 1.21 -5.68 16.75
N SER A 8 -0.13 -5.63 16.81
CA SER A 8 -0.96 -6.83 16.68
C SER A 8 -2.28 -6.50 15.99
N GLN A 9 -2.91 -7.53 15.43
CA GLN A 9 -4.23 -7.42 14.82
C GLN A 9 -5.28 -6.99 15.85
N GLU A 10 -5.13 -7.45 17.09
CA GLU A 10 -6.02 -7.07 18.18
C GLU A 10 -5.93 -5.57 18.47
N GLU A 11 -4.72 -5.01 18.54
CA GLU A 11 -4.50 -3.57 18.72
C GLU A 11 -5.18 -2.77 17.61
N ARG A 12 -5.04 -3.20 16.36
CA ARG A 12 -5.71 -2.57 15.21
C ARG A 12 -7.24 -2.61 15.38
N SER A 13 -7.78 -3.75 15.76
CA SER A 13 -9.22 -3.94 15.94
C SER A 13 -9.78 -3.05 17.05
N ILE A 14 -9.05 -2.88 18.13
CA ILE A 14 -9.43 -1.99 19.24
C ILE A 14 -9.42 -0.54 18.78
N TYR A 15 -8.43 -0.14 17.98
CA TYR A 15 -8.32 1.24 17.50
C TYR A 15 -9.45 1.62 16.54
N GLY A 16 -9.79 0.77 15.56
CA GLY A 16 -10.74 1.15 14.53
C GLY A 16 -11.41 -0.02 13.80
N GLY A 17 -11.46 -1.20 14.39
CA GLY A 17 -12.09 -2.37 13.79
C GLY A 17 -11.26 -2.97 12.67
N SER A 18 -11.94 -3.39 11.58
CA SER A 18 -11.29 -4.01 10.41
C SER A 18 -11.30 -3.11 9.18
N ALA A 19 -11.81 -1.90 9.30
CA ALA A 19 -12.02 -0.99 8.16
C ALA A 19 -10.78 -0.12 7.93
N PHE A 20 -9.72 -0.74 7.38
CA PHE A 20 -8.47 -0.06 7.06
C PHE A 20 -8.03 -0.36 5.63
N ILE A 21 -7.40 0.64 5.01
CA ILE A 21 -6.54 0.42 3.85
C ILE A 21 -5.20 -0.03 4.40
N GLU A 22 -4.64 -1.11 3.87
CA GLU A 22 -3.34 -1.63 4.29
C GLU A 22 -2.31 -1.45 3.19
N ILE A 23 -1.19 -0.81 3.51
CA ILE A 23 -0.03 -0.70 2.63
C ILE A 23 0.97 -1.75 3.13
N GLN A 24 1.22 -2.79 2.30
CA GLN A 24 1.83 -4.02 2.75
C GLN A 24 3.04 -4.38 1.87
N TYR A 25 4.15 -4.78 2.48
CA TYR A 25 5.29 -5.34 1.74
C TYR A 25 4.91 -6.64 1.05
N CYS A 26 5.35 -6.80 -0.20
CA CYS A 26 5.22 -8.08 -0.90
C CYS A 26 6.46 -8.92 -0.66
N ASN A 27 6.30 -10.06 0.03
CA ASN A 27 7.40 -10.96 0.37
C ASN A 27 7.40 -12.23 -0.48
N MET A 28 6.70 -12.25 -1.60
CA MET A 28 6.71 -13.37 -2.53
C MET A 28 8.06 -13.45 -3.27
N PRO A 29 8.46 -14.63 -3.77
CA PRO A 29 9.72 -14.77 -4.50
C PRO A 29 9.82 -13.80 -5.69
N LEU A 30 11.04 -13.35 -6.01
CA LEU A 30 11.28 -12.34 -7.04
C LEU A 30 10.79 -12.75 -8.44
N GLN A 31 10.74 -14.06 -8.73
CA GLN A 31 10.29 -14.57 -10.03
C GLN A 31 8.78 -14.84 -10.10
N THR A 32 8.04 -14.47 -9.06
CA THR A 32 6.60 -14.63 -9.05
C THR A 32 5.97 -13.79 -10.16
N THR A 33 5.07 -14.40 -10.94
CA THR A 33 4.40 -13.69 -12.05
C THR A 33 3.43 -12.65 -11.50
N ILE A 34 3.16 -11.61 -12.29
CA ILE A 34 2.19 -10.57 -11.95
C ILE A 34 0.83 -11.20 -11.63
N LYS A 35 0.40 -12.17 -12.43
CA LYS A 35 -0.87 -12.86 -12.22
C LYS A 35 -0.95 -13.51 -10.82
N GLU A 36 0.13 -14.12 -10.36
CA GLU A 36 0.18 -14.72 -9.03
C GLU A 36 0.26 -13.65 -7.94
N LEU A 37 1.03 -12.57 -8.18
CA LEU A 37 1.19 -11.48 -7.21
C LEU A 37 -0.14 -10.82 -6.88
N VAL A 38 -1.03 -10.66 -7.85
CA VAL A 38 -2.32 -9.99 -7.66
C VAL A 38 -3.49 -10.96 -7.43
N ALA A 39 -3.23 -12.26 -7.32
CA ALA A 39 -4.27 -13.24 -7.04
C ALA A 39 -4.79 -13.09 -5.61
N VAL A 40 -6.11 -13.02 -5.46
CA VAL A 40 -6.77 -12.80 -4.16
C VAL A 40 -6.32 -13.83 -3.12
N GLY A 41 -6.17 -15.09 -3.51
CA GLY A 41 -5.77 -16.17 -2.61
C GLY A 41 -4.34 -16.06 -2.07
N ASN A 42 -3.50 -15.22 -2.68
CA ASN A 42 -2.11 -15.02 -2.28
C ASN A 42 -1.90 -13.78 -1.40
N ILE A 43 -2.97 -13.06 -1.09
CA ILE A 43 -2.91 -11.83 -0.29
C ILE A 43 -3.16 -12.15 1.18
N GLN A 44 -2.28 -11.67 2.05
CA GLN A 44 -2.50 -11.68 3.49
C GLN A 44 -3.28 -10.43 3.88
N HIS A 45 -4.20 -10.56 4.86
CA HIS A 45 -5.05 -9.45 5.27
C HIS A 45 -4.53 -8.68 6.48
N TRP A 46 -3.36 -9.05 7.00
CA TRP A 46 -2.77 -8.41 8.16
C TRP A 46 -1.28 -8.70 8.22
N LYS A 47 -0.50 -7.65 8.47
CA LYS A 47 0.91 -7.76 8.85
C LYS A 47 1.26 -6.65 9.82
N ASN A 48 2.15 -6.93 10.77
CA ASN A 48 2.56 -5.96 11.78
C ASN A 48 3.55 -4.91 11.27
N ASP A 49 4.11 -5.10 10.08
CA ASP A 49 5.02 -4.14 9.45
C ASP A 49 4.35 -3.31 8.34
N SER A 50 3.04 -3.41 8.21
CA SER A 50 2.25 -2.61 7.26
C SER A 50 1.98 -1.21 7.79
N LEU A 51 1.69 -0.28 6.87
CA LEU A 51 1.05 0.99 7.21
C LEU A 51 -0.45 0.86 6.99
N TYR A 52 -1.23 1.50 7.85
CA TYR A 52 -2.69 1.45 7.81
C TYR A 52 -3.28 2.84 7.73
N VAL A 53 -4.30 3.00 6.87
CA VAL A 53 -5.12 4.21 6.77
C VAL A 53 -6.54 3.83 7.16
N HIS A 54 -7.11 4.50 8.18
CA HIS A 54 -8.49 4.25 8.58
C HIS A 54 -9.44 4.63 7.46
N MET A 55 -10.50 3.84 7.25
CA MET A 55 -11.44 4.10 6.15
C MET A 55 -12.16 5.45 6.27
N ASP A 56 -12.27 6.00 7.47
CA ASP A 56 -12.82 7.35 7.65
C ASP A 56 -11.95 8.42 6.98
N ASP A 57 -10.67 8.11 6.73
CA ASP A 57 -9.71 9.00 6.08
C ASP A 57 -9.46 8.65 4.61
N ASP A 58 -10.27 7.78 4.02
CA ASP A 58 -10.06 7.29 2.66
C ASP A 58 -10.03 8.42 1.62
N HIS A 59 -10.92 9.39 1.73
CA HIS A 59 -10.98 10.52 0.81
C HIS A 59 -9.77 11.44 0.97
N ILE A 60 -9.27 11.63 2.19
CA ILE A 60 -8.06 12.40 2.46
C ILE A 60 -6.88 11.71 1.79
N PHE A 61 -6.77 10.39 1.98
CA PHE A 61 -5.71 9.59 1.35
C PHE A 61 -5.79 9.68 -0.18
N TYR A 62 -6.97 9.52 -0.76
CA TYR A 62 -7.15 9.55 -2.20
C TYR A 62 -6.77 10.91 -2.80
N GLN A 63 -7.22 12.00 -2.17
CA GLN A 63 -6.90 13.35 -2.64
C GLN A 63 -5.40 13.65 -2.56
N ALA A 64 -4.76 13.24 -1.48
CA ALA A 64 -3.35 13.54 -1.23
C ALA A 64 -2.39 12.62 -2.02
N TYR A 65 -2.76 11.37 -2.21
CA TYR A 65 -1.86 10.33 -2.73
C TYR A 65 -2.31 9.69 -4.05
N GLY A 66 -3.54 9.91 -4.49
CA GLY A 66 -4.06 9.25 -5.70
C GLY A 66 -3.19 9.49 -6.93
N HIS A 67 -2.69 10.70 -7.11
CA HIS A 67 -1.83 11.05 -8.23
C HIS A 67 -0.42 10.42 -8.14
N VAL A 68 0.00 10.04 -6.95
CA VAL A 68 1.28 9.35 -6.72
C VAL A 68 1.14 7.87 -7.10
N PHE A 69 0.01 7.27 -6.77
CA PHE A 69 -0.26 5.85 -6.98
C PHE A 69 -1.17 5.64 -8.20
N ASP A 70 -0.74 6.15 -9.35
CA ASP A 70 -1.45 6.04 -10.62
C ASP A 70 -0.94 4.90 -11.52
N CYS A 71 0.01 4.10 -11.01
CA CYS A 71 0.76 3.10 -11.78
C CYS A 71 0.61 1.69 -11.24
N GLY A 72 -0.37 1.43 -10.40
CA GLY A 72 -0.58 0.12 -9.81
C GLY A 72 -1.20 -0.88 -10.77
N THR A 73 -0.99 -2.17 -10.49
CA THR A 73 -1.62 -3.27 -11.22
C THR A 73 -2.72 -3.87 -10.35
N TYR A 74 -3.93 -3.95 -10.91
CA TYR A 74 -5.09 -4.53 -10.25
C TYR A 74 -5.11 -6.05 -10.39
N ASN A 75 -6.00 -6.72 -9.65
CA ASN A 75 -6.14 -8.17 -9.73
C ASN A 75 -6.63 -8.66 -11.09
N ASN A 76 -7.22 -7.81 -11.92
CA ASN A 76 -7.61 -8.13 -13.30
C ASN A 76 -6.49 -7.87 -14.32
N LEU A 77 -5.27 -7.55 -13.85
CA LEU A 77 -4.08 -7.26 -14.64
C LEU A 77 -4.10 -5.92 -15.38
N LYS A 78 -5.14 -5.13 -15.23
CA LYS A 78 -5.16 -3.75 -15.73
C LYS A 78 -4.41 -2.86 -14.78
N THR A 79 -3.96 -1.71 -15.26
CA THR A 79 -3.20 -0.73 -14.48
C THR A 79 -3.95 0.60 -14.41
N GLY A 80 -3.67 1.35 -13.37
CA GLY A 80 -4.29 2.66 -13.22
C GLY A 80 -4.12 3.25 -11.83
N ILE A 81 -4.92 4.26 -11.54
CA ILE A 81 -4.96 4.94 -10.26
C ILE A 81 -5.40 3.99 -9.15
N VAL A 82 -4.93 4.23 -7.94
CA VAL A 82 -5.22 3.36 -6.79
C VAL A 82 -6.72 3.12 -6.62
N ASP A 83 -7.09 1.85 -6.51
CA ASP A 83 -8.45 1.41 -6.22
C ASP A 83 -8.55 1.15 -4.71
N LEU A 84 -9.30 1.98 -4.00
CA LEU A 84 -9.44 1.91 -2.54
C LEU A 84 -10.28 0.72 -2.07
N TYR A 85 -10.84 -0.07 -2.98
CA TYR A 85 -11.67 -1.23 -2.66
C TYR A 85 -11.13 -2.53 -3.24
N GLY A 86 -9.91 -2.52 -3.75
CA GLY A 86 -9.32 -3.66 -4.42
C GLY A 86 -7.86 -3.89 -4.09
N ILE A 87 -7.24 -4.73 -4.90
CA ILE A 87 -5.82 -5.04 -4.80
C ILE A 87 -5.07 -4.14 -5.78
N ASN A 88 -4.02 -3.47 -5.28
CA ASN A 88 -3.12 -2.66 -6.09
C ASN A 88 -1.70 -3.13 -5.81
N TYR A 89 -1.00 -3.59 -6.84
CA TYR A 89 0.39 -4.04 -6.72
C TYR A 89 1.34 -3.05 -7.38
N TYR A 90 2.47 -2.80 -6.73
CA TYR A 90 3.52 -1.90 -7.21
C TYR A 90 4.85 -2.65 -7.22
N ALA A 91 5.43 -2.80 -8.42
CA ALA A 91 6.71 -3.50 -8.59
C ALA A 91 7.87 -2.69 -7.96
N PRO A 92 8.97 -3.36 -7.56
CA PRO A 92 10.13 -2.67 -6.99
C PRO A 92 10.69 -1.57 -7.90
N THR A 93 10.63 -1.76 -9.22
CA THR A 93 11.11 -0.79 -10.21
C THR A 93 10.33 0.51 -10.22
N LEU A 94 9.13 0.56 -9.65
CA LEU A 94 8.29 1.77 -9.57
C LEU A 94 8.58 2.62 -8.35
N ILE A 95 9.27 2.08 -7.34
CA ILE A 95 9.41 2.72 -6.03
C ILE A 95 10.19 4.03 -6.14
N GLU A 96 11.26 4.07 -6.91
CA GLU A 96 12.08 5.29 -7.05
C GLU A 96 11.24 6.46 -7.61
N SER A 97 10.45 6.21 -8.64
CA SER A 97 9.55 7.21 -9.23
C SER A 97 8.48 7.67 -8.25
N ILE A 98 7.92 6.73 -7.47
CA ILE A 98 6.93 7.04 -6.44
C ILE A 98 7.55 7.94 -5.38
N VAL A 99 8.76 7.63 -4.91
CA VAL A 99 9.47 8.44 -3.91
C VAL A 99 9.75 9.84 -4.45
N GLU A 100 10.15 9.98 -5.72
CA GLU A 100 10.32 11.30 -6.33
C GLU A 100 9.05 12.12 -6.33
N LYS A 101 7.91 11.52 -6.67
CA LYS A 101 6.61 12.19 -6.62
C LYS A 101 6.25 12.63 -5.21
N LEU A 102 6.52 11.78 -4.21
CA LEU A 102 6.27 12.11 -2.81
C LEU A 102 7.13 13.28 -2.34
N ASN A 103 8.41 13.28 -2.68
CA ASN A 103 9.34 14.35 -2.29
C ASN A 103 9.00 15.67 -2.98
N THR A 104 8.38 15.65 -4.14
CA THR A 104 7.96 16.84 -4.88
C THR A 104 6.65 17.39 -4.33
N ALA A 105 5.63 16.56 -4.18
CA ALA A 105 4.29 16.96 -3.75
C ALA A 105 4.17 17.19 -2.25
N LYS A 106 4.96 16.47 -1.46
CA LYS A 106 4.96 16.53 0.02
C LYS A 106 3.57 16.45 0.63
N PRO A 107 2.76 15.42 0.30
CA PRO A 107 1.46 15.29 0.93
C PRO A 107 1.56 15.00 2.42
N GLU A 108 0.46 15.10 3.15
CA GLU A 108 0.43 14.87 4.60
C GLU A 108 1.09 13.54 4.97
N ASP A 109 2.01 13.57 5.93
CA ASP A 109 2.73 12.40 6.45
C ASP A 109 3.58 11.66 5.40
N TYR A 110 3.95 12.30 4.29
CA TYR A 110 4.71 11.65 3.22
C TYR A 110 6.05 11.08 3.70
N GLU A 111 6.66 11.67 4.71
CA GLU A 111 7.94 11.23 5.24
C GLU A 111 7.85 9.83 5.85
N ILE A 112 6.72 9.51 6.48
CA ILE A 112 6.45 8.18 7.03
C ILE A 112 6.42 7.16 5.90
N LEU A 113 5.73 7.48 4.79
CA LEU A 113 5.63 6.59 3.65
C LEU A 113 6.96 6.44 2.92
N VAL A 114 7.73 7.53 2.74
CA VAL A 114 9.06 7.46 2.11
C VAL A 114 9.99 6.54 2.91
N ALA A 115 10.00 6.66 4.24
CA ALA A 115 10.81 5.79 5.10
C ALA A 115 10.37 4.33 4.97
N TRP A 116 9.07 4.07 4.93
CA TRP A 116 8.52 2.71 4.76
C TRP A 116 8.90 2.12 3.40
N LEU A 117 8.81 2.93 2.32
CA LEU A 117 9.13 2.50 0.97
C LEU A 117 10.62 2.15 0.78
N ALA A 118 11.50 2.73 1.58
CA ALA A 118 12.93 2.40 1.52
C ALA A 118 13.17 0.89 1.75
N LYS A 119 12.41 0.27 2.66
CA LYS A 119 12.48 -1.17 2.90
C LYS A 119 11.81 -1.97 1.78
N ALA A 120 10.77 -1.43 1.15
CA ALA A 120 10.06 -2.12 0.07
C ALA A 120 10.95 -2.40 -1.15
N LYS A 121 12.02 -1.63 -1.35
CA LYS A 121 12.99 -1.86 -2.42
C LYS A 121 13.69 -3.21 -2.32
N SER A 122 13.86 -3.75 -1.11
CA SER A 122 14.48 -5.06 -0.88
C SER A 122 13.48 -6.20 -0.86
N CYS A 123 12.19 -5.91 -1.06
CA CYS A 123 11.12 -6.89 -1.19
C CYS A 123 10.71 -7.04 -2.65
N SER A 124 9.69 -7.83 -2.93
CA SER A 124 9.11 -7.97 -4.27
C SER A 124 8.09 -6.87 -4.57
N GLY A 125 8.34 -5.65 -4.10
CA GLY A 125 7.43 -4.54 -4.21
C GLY A 125 6.48 -4.45 -3.03
N PHE A 126 5.32 -3.85 -3.26
CA PHE A 126 4.34 -3.66 -2.19
C PHE A 126 2.92 -3.60 -2.76
N TYR A 127 1.97 -3.70 -1.84
CA TYR A 127 0.54 -3.59 -2.15
C TYR A 127 -0.07 -2.37 -1.47
N ILE A 128 -1.12 -1.84 -2.07
CA ILE A 128 -2.14 -1.06 -1.36
C ILE A 128 -3.41 -1.89 -1.45
N LEU A 129 -3.87 -2.37 -0.30
CA LEU A 129 -5.02 -3.26 -0.19
C LEU A 129 -6.21 -2.46 0.34
N GLY A 130 -7.26 -2.37 -0.47
CA GLY A 130 -8.50 -1.70 -0.11
C GLY A 130 -9.32 -2.48 0.90
N ALA A 131 -10.29 -1.83 1.45
CA ALA A 131 -11.19 -2.46 2.43
C ALA A 131 -12.28 -3.29 1.77
#